data_2389f1922f87dd8162fbdc9461b93a6a
#
_entry.id   2389f1922f87dd8162fbdc9461b93a6a
#
_cell.length_a   1.000
_cell.length_b   1.000
_cell.length_c   1.000
_cell.angle_alpha   90.00
_cell.angle_beta   90.00
_cell.angle_gamma   90.00
#
_symmetry.space_group_name_H-M   'P 1'
#
loop_
_entity.id
_entity.type
_entity.pdbx_description
1 polymer ?
#
loop_
_entity_poly.entity_id
_entity_poly.type
_entity_poly.pdbx_seq_one_letter_code
_entity_poly.pdbx_strand_id
1 'polypeptide(L)'
;DAAVAARTLMVLYPNRMQIVTVEGSGIGKLSDLKGKRVSTGSPGSGVEVMALRVLEAAGIDPKSDIKQERLGAAESVNAIKDRKIDAFFWVGGVPTAAITDLAATPGTKVKLVDHSEAIAAMNAKHGPLYVKGIIPANSYSGQDKPVENIDVWNVLIATDKMSNEMAYQVVKTL
;
A
#
# COMPACT_ATOMS: atom_id res chain seq x y z
N ASP A 1 12.81 -1.88 19.79
CA ASP A 1 12.24 -0.54 19.60
C ASP A 1 11.65 -0.06 20.93
N ALA A 2 11.91 1.18 21.31
CA ALA A 2 11.33 1.76 22.53
C ALA A 2 9.83 1.97 22.33
N ALA A 3 9.02 1.63 23.33
CA ALA A 3 7.60 1.92 23.31
C ALA A 3 7.39 3.44 23.24
N VAL A 4 6.56 3.87 22.29
CA VAL A 4 6.17 5.28 22.19
C VAL A 4 5.05 5.56 23.21
N ALA A 5 5.25 6.53 24.08
CA ALA A 5 4.25 6.97 25.04
C ALA A 5 3.14 7.73 24.30
N ALA A 6 2.18 6.99 23.76
CA ALA A 6 1.09 7.52 22.94
C ALA A 6 -0.25 6.86 23.28
N ARG A 7 -1.33 7.61 23.05
CA ARG A 7 -2.72 7.14 23.21
C ARG A 7 -3.45 7.27 21.88
N THR A 8 -4.20 6.25 21.51
CA THR A 8 -5.13 6.35 20.37
C THR A 8 -6.36 7.13 20.80
N LEU A 9 -6.69 8.17 20.05
CA LEU A 9 -7.89 8.98 20.25
C LEU A 9 -9.06 8.44 19.42
N MET A 10 -8.79 8.06 18.17
CA MET A 10 -9.82 7.65 17.23
C MET A 10 -9.24 6.75 16.14
N VAL A 11 -10.05 5.83 15.66
CA VAL A 11 -9.83 5.12 14.39
C VAL A 11 -10.53 5.92 13.29
N LEU A 12 -9.82 6.26 12.22
CA LEU A 12 -10.33 7.15 11.18
C LEU A 12 -10.90 6.37 9.98
N TYR A 13 -10.03 5.87 9.13
CA TYR A 13 -10.40 5.17 7.90
C TYR A 13 -9.33 4.14 7.52
N PRO A 14 -9.67 3.13 6.71
CA PRO A 14 -8.68 2.16 6.25
C PRO A 14 -7.77 2.78 5.19
N ASN A 15 -6.46 2.66 5.39
CA ASN A 15 -5.47 2.82 4.34
C ASN A 15 -5.40 1.53 3.54
N ARG A 16 -5.56 1.63 2.24
CA ARG A 16 -5.57 0.50 1.32
C ARG A 16 -4.20 0.31 0.70
N MET A 17 -3.69 -0.89 0.80
CA MET A 17 -2.51 -1.27 0.05
C MET A 17 -2.88 -1.52 -1.41
N GLN A 18 -2.08 -1.00 -2.31
CA GLN A 18 -2.26 -1.10 -3.75
C GLN A 18 -0.95 -1.60 -4.35
N ILE A 19 -1.00 -2.72 -5.05
CA ILE A 19 0.10 -3.17 -5.90
C ILE A 19 -0.29 -2.84 -7.33
N VAL A 20 0.38 -1.83 -7.87
CA VAL A 20 0.02 -1.21 -9.14
C VAL A 20 0.98 -1.68 -10.22
N THR A 21 0.42 -2.11 -11.33
CA THR A 21 1.13 -2.48 -12.55
C THR A 21 0.32 -2.02 -13.77
N VAL A 22 0.78 -2.36 -14.96
CA VAL A 22 0.08 -2.04 -16.21
C VAL A 22 -0.17 -3.30 -17.04
N GLU A 23 -1.17 -3.26 -17.90
CA GLU A 23 -1.44 -4.33 -18.85
C GLU A 23 -0.19 -4.64 -19.69
N GLY A 24 0.07 -5.93 -19.97
CA GLY A 24 1.28 -6.35 -20.68
C GLY A 24 2.52 -6.54 -19.80
N SER A 25 2.50 -6.17 -18.50
CA SER A 25 3.62 -6.40 -17.58
C SER A 25 3.91 -7.87 -17.28
N GLY A 26 2.93 -8.75 -17.53
CA GLY A 26 2.99 -10.16 -17.14
C GLY A 26 2.78 -10.39 -15.63
N ILE A 27 2.27 -9.38 -14.89
CA ILE A 27 2.01 -9.47 -13.45
C ILE A 27 0.51 -9.59 -13.23
N GLY A 28 0.06 -10.71 -12.64
CA GLY A 28 -1.33 -10.97 -12.31
C GLY A 28 -1.57 -11.37 -10.86
N LYS A 29 -0.52 -11.82 -10.18
CA LYS A 29 -0.53 -12.28 -8.77
C LYS A 29 0.82 -11.98 -8.12
N LEU A 30 0.91 -12.14 -6.79
CA LEU A 30 2.14 -11.83 -6.02
C LEU A 30 3.36 -12.58 -6.55
N SER A 31 3.23 -13.87 -6.86
CA SER A 31 4.38 -14.67 -7.33
C SER A 31 4.97 -14.18 -8.66
N ASP A 32 4.21 -13.43 -9.46
CA ASP A 32 4.69 -12.90 -10.74
C ASP A 32 5.63 -11.69 -10.57
N LEU A 33 5.78 -11.18 -9.34
CA LEU A 33 6.75 -10.14 -9.01
C LEU A 33 8.19 -10.65 -9.06
N LYS A 34 8.41 -11.97 -8.97
CA LYS A 34 9.77 -12.54 -9.06
C LYS A 34 10.42 -12.18 -10.40
N GLY A 35 11.66 -11.73 -10.33
CA GLY A 35 12.44 -11.26 -11.48
C GLY A 35 12.07 -9.87 -12.01
N LYS A 36 11.04 -9.24 -11.47
CA LYS A 36 10.57 -7.92 -11.90
C LYS A 36 11.28 -6.77 -11.20
N ARG A 37 11.19 -5.58 -11.80
CA ARG A 37 11.64 -4.31 -11.22
C ARG A 37 10.47 -3.75 -10.43
N VAL A 38 10.60 -3.70 -9.11
CA VAL A 38 9.47 -3.38 -8.22
C VAL A 38 9.86 -2.26 -7.25
N SER A 39 9.10 -1.18 -7.24
CA SER A 39 9.26 -0.14 -6.22
C SER A 39 8.49 -0.52 -4.96
N THR A 40 9.20 -0.59 -3.85
CA THR A 40 8.66 -0.95 -2.53
C THR A 40 8.27 0.25 -1.66
N GLY A 41 8.30 1.47 -2.23
CA GLY A 41 8.04 2.71 -1.50
C GLY A 41 9.33 3.43 -1.10
N SER A 42 9.20 4.68 -0.68
CA SER A 42 10.33 5.49 -0.22
C SER A 42 11.03 4.88 0.98
N PRO A 43 12.36 5.06 1.11
CA PRO A 43 13.12 4.56 2.25
C PRO A 43 12.53 4.98 3.61
N GLY A 44 12.33 4.02 4.52
CA GLY A 44 11.81 4.27 5.87
C GLY A 44 10.33 4.60 5.95
N SER A 45 9.60 4.53 4.84
CA SER A 45 8.15 4.78 4.82
C SER A 45 7.34 3.59 5.32
N GLY A 46 6.11 3.86 5.76
CA GLY A 46 5.14 2.80 6.07
C GLY A 46 4.81 1.93 4.85
N VAL A 47 4.88 2.48 3.64
CA VAL A 47 4.71 1.74 2.38
C VAL A 47 5.80 0.68 2.26
N GLU A 48 7.07 1.04 2.48
CA GLU A 48 8.19 0.09 2.42
C GLU A 48 8.03 -1.02 3.45
N VAL A 49 7.67 -0.69 4.69
CA VAL A 49 7.45 -1.70 5.74
C VAL A 49 6.37 -2.70 5.31
N MET A 50 5.24 -2.22 4.79
CA MET A 50 4.16 -3.10 4.34
C MET A 50 4.56 -3.90 3.12
N ALA A 51 5.22 -3.30 2.13
CA ALA A 51 5.67 -3.99 0.92
C ALA A 51 6.61 -5.15 1.26
N LEU A 52 7.60 -4.92 2.13
CA LEU A 52 8.52 -5.96 2.56
C LEU A 52 7.82 -7.11 3.29
N ARG A 53 6.82 -6.81 4.13
CA ARG A 53 6.02 -7.82 4.84
C ARG A 53 5.16 -8.66 3.89
N VAL A 54 4.57 -8.05 2.86
CA VAL A 54 3.80 -8.77 1.82
C VAL A 54 4.71 -9.66 1.01
N LEU A 55 5.87 -9.16 0.56
CA LEU A 55 6.84 -9.94 -0.19
C LEU A 55 7.32 -11.15 0.65
N GLU A 56 7.65 -10.93 1.91
CA GLU A 56 8.03 -12.00 2.83
C GLU A 56 6.91 -13.04 2.99
N ALA A 57 5.67 -12.60 3.20
CA ALA A 57 4.50 -13.49 3.31
C ALA A 57 4.26 -14.31 2.04
N ALA A 58 4.62 -13.76 0.87
CA ALA A 58 4.56 -14.44 -0.42
C ALA A 58 5.79 -15.30 -0.74
N GLY A 59 6.77 -15.40 0.18
CA GLY A 59 8.02 -16.16 -0.05
C GLY A 59 8.90 -15.51 -1.13
N ILE A 60 8.91 -14.19 -1.20
CA ILE A 60 9.71 -13.39 -2.14
C ILE A 60 10.75 -12.61 -1.33
N ASP A 61 12.03 -12.91 -1.54
CA ASP A 61 13.12 -12.13 -0.95
C ASP A 61 13.36 -10.87 -1.79
N PRO A 62 13.15 -9.66 -1.23
CA PRO A 62 13.33 -8.42 -1.98
C PRO A 62 14.76 -8.18 -2.44
N LYS A 63 15.75 -8.86 -1.86
CA LYS A 63 17.17 -8.69 -2.22
C LYS A 63 17.59 -9.57 -3.39
N SER A 64 16.97 -10.74 -3.53
CA SER A 64 17.38 -11.74 -4.54
C SER A 64 16.31 -12.00 -5.61
N ASP A 65 15.03 -11.92 -5.24
CA ASP A 65 13.93 -12.34 -6.11
C ASP A 65 13.35 -11.20 -6.96
N ILE A 66 13.61 -9.94 -6.61
CA ILE A 66 13.18 -8.77 -7.38
C ILE A 66 14.33 -7.80 -7.62
N LYS A 67 14.19 -6.92 -8.60
CA LYS A 67 15.04 -5.72 -8.72
C LYS A 67 14.34 -4.60 -7.95
N GLN A 68 14.72 -4.46 -6.68
CA GLN A 68 14.07 -3.52 -5.77
C GLN A 68 14.44 -2.08 -6.12
N GLU A 69 13.43 -1.24 -6.30
CA GLU A 69 13.52 0.22 -6.32
C GLU A 69 12.82 0.79 -5.08
N ARG A 70 13.19 2.00 -4.67
CA ARG A 70 12.70 2.62 -3.44
C ARG A 70 12.23 4.03 -3.73
N LEU A 71 11.05 4.15 -4.36
CA LEU A 71 10.50 5.38 -4.91
C LEU A 71 9.18 5.74 -4.23
N GLY A 72 8.88 7.03 -4.13
CA GLY A 72 7.56 7.53 -3.76
C GLY A 72 6.50 7.26 -4.85
N ALA A 73 5.23 7.60 -4.59
CA ALA A 73 4.14 7.32 -5.52
C ALA A 73 4.33 8.02 -6.88
N ALA A 74 4.65 9.32 -6.87
CA ALA A 74 4.81 10.10 -8.09
C ALA A 74 6.03 9.63 -8.91
N GLU A 75 7.16 9.37 -8.25
CA GLU A 75 8.35 8.83 -8.90
C GLU A 75 8.10 7.44 -9.47
N SER A 76 7.35 6.59 -8.74
CA SER A 76 6.98 5.25 -9.22
C SER A 76 6.09 5.33 -10.47
N VAL A 77 5.13 6.24 -10.50
CA VAL A 77 4.28 6.48 -11.68
C VAL A 77 5.13 6.91 -12.88
N ASN A 78 6.05 7.86 -12.70
CA ASN A 78 6.96 8.27 -13.76
C ASN A 78 7.85 7.12 -14.23
N ALA A 79 8.35 6.30 -13.31
CA ALA A 79 9.16 5.14 -13.62
C ALA A 79 8.39 4.05 -14.39
N ILE A 80 7.09 3.85 -14.13
CA ILE A 80 6.21 2.99 -14.94
C ILE A 80 6.05 3.56 -16.34
N LYS A 81 5.74 4.87 -16.47
CA LYS A 81 5.61 5.54 -17.77
C LYS A 81 6.88 5.43 -18.61
N ASP A 82 8.03 5.56 -17.97
CA ASP A 82 9.36 5.42 -18.59
C ASP A 82 9.78 3.96 -18.80
N ARG A 83 8.97 2.98 -18.42
CA ARG A 83 9.28 1.55 -18.47
C ARG A 83 10.54 1.16 -17.67
N LYS A 84 10.84 1.89 -16.61
CA LYS A 84 11.97 1.64 -15.70
C LYS A 84 11.64 0.63 -14.61
N ILE A 85 10.36 0.56 -14.19
CA ILE A 85 9.84 -0.44 -13.26
C ILE A 85 8.60 -1.13 -13.84
N ASP A 86 8.26 -2.29 -13.30
CA ASP A 86 7.17 -3.14 -13.77
C ASP A 86 5.96 -3.09 -12.84
N ALA A 87 6.20 -2.79 -11.54
CA ALA A 87 5.16 -2.61 -10.53
C ALA A 87 5.65 -1.72 -9.39
N PHE A 88 4.71 -1.20 -8.61
CA PHE A 88 5.03 -0.51 -7.36
C PHE A 88 3.98 -0.75 -6.28
N PHE A 89 4.43 -0.67 -5.04
CA PHE A 89 3.58 -0.71 -3.86
C PHE A 89 3.20 0.71 -3.43
N TRP A 90 1.95 0.86 -2.99
CA TRP A 90 1.45 2.09 -2.39
C TRP A 90 0.47 1.76 -1.27
N VAL A 91 0.43 2.60 -0.24
CA VAL A 91 -0.55 2.50 0.86
C VAL A 91 -1.17 3.88 1.07
N GLY A 92 -2.48 3.96 0.94
CA GLY A 92 -3.19 5.23 1.06
C GLY A 92 -4.67 5.12 0.73
N GLY A 93 -5.31 6.28 0.62
CA GLY A 93 -6.71 6.37 0.18
C GLY A 93 -6.88 5.98 -1.30
N VAL A 94 -8.08 5.54 -1.63
CA VAL A 94 -8.51 5.23 -3.02
C VAL A 94 -9.67 6.17 -3.37
N PRO A 95 -9.59 6.88 -4.53
CA PRO A 95 -8.50 6.90 -5.49
C PRO A 95 -7.27 7.70 -5.00
N THR A 96 -6.07 7.31 -5.43
CA THR A 96 -4.82 8.04 -5.22
C THR A 96 -4.49 8.88 -6.45
N ALA A 97 -4.22 10.17 -6.28
CA ALA A 97 -4.01 11.11 -7.38
C ALA A 97 -2.93 10.65 -8.38
N ALA A 98 -1.77 10.17 -7.90
CA ALA A 98 -0.69 9.68 -8.76
C ALA A 98 -1.11 8.46 -9.61
N ILE A 99 -1.91 7.55 -9.05
CA ILE A 99 -2.40 6.37 -9.78
C ILE A 99 -3.50 6.78 -10.77
N THR A 100 -4.33 7.76 -10.43
CA THR A 100 -5.31 8.35 -11.34
C THR A 100 -4.61 8.98 -12.56
N ASP A 101 -3.50 9.71 -12.34
CA ASP A 101 -2.69 10.27 -13.41
C ASP A 101 -2.08 9.19 -14.32
N LEU A 102 -1.59 8.08 -13.73
CA LEU A 102 -1.13 6.93 -14.52
C LEU A 102 -2.26 6.33 -15.36
N ALA A 103 -3.44 6.15 -14.77
CA ALA A 103 -4.60 5.58 -15.44
C ALA A 103 -5.18 6.48 -16.55
N ALA A 104 -4.94 7.79 -16.47
CA ALA A 104 -5.32 8.76 -17.49
C ALA A 104 -4.29 8.88 -18.64
N THR A 105 -3.13 8.22 -18.51
CA THR A 105 -2.07 8.30 -19.54
C THR A 105 -2.48 7.51 -20.79
N PRO A 106 -2.49 8.13 -21.98
CA PRO A 106 -2.86 7.45 -23.21
C PRO A 106 -2.02 6.17 -23.45
N GLY A 107 -2.69 5.09 -23.84
CA GLY A 107 -2.04 3.80 -24.10
C GLY A 107 -1.62 3.03 -22.84
N THR A 108 -1.92 3.55 -21.66
CA THR A 108 -1.64 2.88 -20.38
C THR A 108 -2.95 2.37 -19.78
N LYS A 109 -3.00 1.08 -19.47
CA LYS A 109 -4.10 0.46 -18.74
C LYS A 109 -3.58 -0.03 -17.41
N VAL A 110 -4.00 0.64 -16.34
CA VAL A 110 -3.62 0.29 -14.97
C VAL A 110 -4.26 -1.03 -14.57
N LYS A 111 -3.49 -1.86 -13.89
CA LYS A 111 -3.93 -3.11 -13.28
C LYS A 111 -3.49 -3.13 -11.83
N LEU A 112 -4.43 -3.48 -10.95
CA LEU A 112 -4.15 -3.75 -9.54
C LEU A 112 -4.01 -5.25 -9.33
N VAL A 113 -3.08 -5.64 -8.47
CA VAL A 113 -2.82 -7.05 -8.14
C VAL A 113 -3.47 -7.39 -6.81
N ASP A 114 -4.27 -8.45 -6.78
CA ASP A 114 -4.79 -9.04 -5.55
C ASP A 114 -3.62 -9.59 -4.71
N HIS A 115 -3.64 -9.27 -3.43
CA HIS A 115 -2.61 -9.69 -2.48
C HIS A 115 -3.21 -10.04 -1.11
N SER A 116 -4.52 -10.26 -1.05
CA SER A 116 -5.24 -10.62 0.17
C SER A 116 -4.78 -11.95 0.77
N GLU A 117 -4.21 -12.84 -0.05
CA GLU A 117 -3.66 -14.12 0.39
C GLU A 117 -2.52 -13.98 1.42
N ALA A 118 -1.82 -12.84 1.43
CA ALA A 118 -0.71 -12.59 2.37
C ALA A 118 -1.18 -12.27 3.81
N ILE A 119 -2.45 -11.92 4.03
CA ILE A 119 -2.97 -11.43 5.32
C ILE A 119 -2.70 -12.43 6.45
N ALA A 120 -2.99 -13.70 6.23
CA ALA A 120 -2.85 -14.72 7.28
C ALA A 120 -1.40 -14.83 7.78
N ALA A 121 -0.44 -14.90 6.86
CA ALA A 121 0.99 -14.99 7.18
C ALA A 121 1.51 -13.69 7.82
N MET A 122 1.07 -12.53 7.33
CA MET A 122 1.42 -11.24 7.92
C MET A 122 0.92 -11.11 9.36
N ASN A 123 -0.35 -11.46 9.61
CA ASN A 123 -0.94 -11.41 10.95
C ASN A 123 -0.30 -12.40 11.92
N ALA A 124 0.05 -13.60 11.46
CA ALA A 124 0.74 -14.58 12.27
C ALA A 124 2.11 -14.08 12.77
N LYS A 125 2.81 -13.30 11.93
CA LYS A 125 4.16 -12.81 12.25
C LYS A 125 4.18 -11.44 12.95
N HIS A 126 3.26 -10.54 12.59
CA HIS A 126 3.31 -9.13 12.98
C HIS A 126 2.13 -8.70 13.87
N GLY A 127 1.25 -9.64 14.25
CA GLY A 127 0.04 -9.36 15.02
C GLY A 127 -1.17 -9.02 14.13
N PRO A 128 -2.40 -8.99 14.68
CA PRO A 128 -3.67 -8.85 13.95
C PRO A 128 -3.91 -7.39 13.49
N LEU A 129 -3.01 -6.87 12.69
CA LEU A 129 -3.02 -5.48 12.21
C LEU A 129 -3.60 -5.34 10.81
N TYR A 130 -3.62 -6.44 10.03
CA TYR A 130 -3.97 -6.44 8.62
C TYR A 130 -5.34 -7.05 8.42
N VAL A 131 -6.21 -6.34 7.73
CA VAL A 131 -7.56 -6.79 7.43
C VAL A 131 -7.78 -6.83 5.92
N LYS A 132 -8.71 -7.69 5.49
CA LYS A 132 -9.10 -7.76 4.09
C LYS A 132 -9.93 -6.54 3.72
N GLY A 133 -9.51 -5.84 2.67
CA GLY A 133 -10.23 -4.75 2.04
C GLY A 133 -10.62 -5.09 0.60
N ILE A 134 -11.40 -4.21 0.00
CA ILE A 134 -11.77 -4.29 -1.41
C ILE A 134 -11.63 -2.91 -2.02
N ILE A 135 -10.82 -2.81 -3.07
CA ILE A 135 -10.78 -1.64 -3.94
C ILE A 135 -11.93 -1.79 -4.94
N PRO A 136 -12.95 -0.91 -4.92
CA PRO A 136 -14.11 -1.04 -5.80
C PRO A 136 -13.71 -1.00 -7.28
N ALA A 137 -14.51 -1.64 -8.13
CA ALA A 137 -14.40 -1.44 -9.58
C ALA A 137 -14.54 0.04 -9.93
N ASN A 138 -13.92 0.45 -11.02
CA ASN A 138 -13.92 1.83 -11.51
C ASN A 138 -13.31 2.87 -10.55
N SER A 139 -12.50 2.44 -9.58
CA SER A 139 -11.68 3.35 -8.77
C SER A 139 -10.63 4.07 -9.61
N TYR A 140 -10.17 3.43 -10.68
CA TYR A 140 -9.26 4.00 -11.68
C TYR A 140 -9.76 3.68 -13.09
N SER A 141 -9.45 4.54 -14.06
CA SER A 141 -9.82 4.33 -15.47
C SER A 141 -9.28 2.97 -15.97
N GLY A 142 -10.14 2.15 -16.54
CA GLY A 142 -9.80 0.82 -17.05
C GLY A 142 -9.71 -0.30 -16.01
N GLN A 143 -10.01 -0.01 -14.74
CA GLN A 143 -10.14 -1.03 -13.70
C GLN A 143 -11.59 -1.49 -13.58
N ASP A 144 -11.99 -2.48 -14.37
CA ASP A 144 -13.40 -2.89 -14.53
C ASP A 144 -13.91 -3.81 -13.42
N LYS A 145 -13.03 -4.35 -12.59
CA LYS A 145 -13.36 -5.34 -11.53
C LYS A 145 -12.86 -4.88 -10.17
N PRO A 146 -13.58 -5.22 -9.09
CA PRO A 146 -13.05 -5.01 -7.75
C PRO A 146 -11.80 -5.86 -7.53
N VAL A 147 -10.90 -5.39 -6.67
CA VAL A 147 -9.66 -6.09 -6.32
C VAL A 147 -9.56 -6.23 -4.80
N GLU A 148 -9.34 -7.44 -4.32
CA GLU A 148 -9.08 -7.68 -2.91
C GLU A 148 -7.70 -7.17 -2.54
N ASN A 149 -7.59 -6.54 -1.39
CA ASN A 149 -6.37 -5.93 -0.93
C ASN A 149 -6.19 -6.07 0.58
N ILE A 150 -5.05 -5.63 1.07
CA ILE A 150 -4.74 -5.50 2.50
C ILE A 150 -5.01 -4.08 2.95
N ASP A 151 -5.82 -3.94 3.98
CA ASP A 151 -6.06 -2.67 4.65
C ASP A 151 -5.35 -2.61 6.01
N VAL A 152 -4.90 -1.41 6.38
CA VAL A 152 -4.49 -1.06 7.75
C VAL A 152 -5.26 0.19 8.19
N TRP A 153 -5.59 0.25 9.48
CA TRP A 153 -6.36 1.38 9.99
C TRP A 153 -5.46 2.61 10.20
N ASN A 154 -5.90 3.74 9.70
CA ASN A 154 -5.43 5.04 10.15
C ASN A 154 -5.98 5.32 11.53
N VAL A 155 -5.10 5.73 12.43
CA VAL A 155 -5.46 6.08 13.79
C VAL A 155 -4.96 7.48 14.11
N LEU A 156 -5.80 8.25 14.80
CA LEU A 156 -5.39 9.50 15.41
C LEU A 156 -4.74 9.18 16.75
N ILE A 157 -3.49 9.55 16.91
CA ILE A 157 -2.74 9.34 18.16
C ILE A 157 -2.34 10.67 18.79
N ALA A 158 -2.25 10.69 20.09
CA ALA A 158 -1.72 11.80 20.86
C ALA A 158 -0.63 11.30 21.81
N THR A 159 0.27 12.18 22.22
CA THR A 159 1.20 11.85 23.30
C THR A 159 0.45 11.67 24.62
N ASP A 160 1.01 10.92 25.52
CA ASP A 160 0.49 10.73 26.89
C ASP A 160 0.41 12.03 27.68
N LYS A 161 1.16 13.06 27.26
CA LYS A 161 1.19 14.41 27.86
C LYS A 161 -0.01 15.27 27.47
N MET A 162 -0.79 14.91 26.44
CA MET A 162 -1.99 15.64 26.07
C MET A 162 -3.03 15.56 27.18
N SER A 163 -3.61 16.69 27.58
CA SER A 163 -4.66 16.71 28.60
C SER A 163 -5.93 15.99 28.09
N ASN A 164 -6.71 15.45 29.04
CA ASN A 164 -7.98 14.80 28.68
C ASN A 164 -8.97 15.79 28.05
N GLU A 165 -8.99 17.04 28.52
CA GLU A 165 -9.83 18.10 27.96
C GLU A 165 -9.45 18.37 26.50
N MET A 166 -8.17 18.54 26.20
CA MET A 166 -7.70 18.72 24.81
C MET A 166 -8.06 17.51 23.94
N ALA A 167 -7.83 16.29 24.42
CA ALA A 167 -8.17 15.07 23.70
C ALA A 167 -9.68 14.99 23.40
N TYR A 168 -10.53 15.35 24.37
CA TYR A 168 -11.97 15.41 24.22
C TYR A 168 -12.38 16.45 23.15
N GLN A 169 -11.82 17.65 23.20
CA GLN A 169 -12.14 18.70 22.20
C GLN A 169 -11.73 18.29 20.79
N VAL A 170 -10.55 17.65 20.62
CA VAL A 170 -10.10 17.14 19.33
C VAL A 170 -11.09 16.11 18.77
N VAL A 171 -11.45 15.09 19.56
CA VAL A 171 -12.38 14.04 19.11
C VAL A 171 -13.79 14.57 18.85
N LYS A 172 -14.24 15.57 19.63
CA LYS A 172 -15.55 16.21 19.47
C LYS A 172 -15.67 17.02 18.18
N THR A 173 -14.54 17.53 17.67
CA THR A 173 -14.51 18.40 16.47
C THR A 173 -14.46 17.62 15.18
N LEU A 174 -14.06 16.34 15.23
CA LEU A 174 -14.00 15.42 14.09
C LEU A 174 -15.33 14.70 13.86
#